data_7e78375d76e772f8332d44554052421b
#
_entry.id   7e78375d76e772f8332d44554052421b
#
_cell.length_a   1.000
_cell.length_b   1.000
_cell.length_c   1.000
_cell.angle_alpha   90.00
_cell.angle_beta   90.00
_cell.angle_gamma   90.00
#
_symmetry.space_group_name_H-M   'P 1'
#
loop_
_entity.id
_entity.type
_entity.pdbx_description
1 polymer ?
#
loop_
_entity_poly.entity_id
_entity_poly.type
_entity_poly.pdbx_seq_one_letter_code
_entity_poly.pdbx_strand_id
1 'polypeptide(L)'
;MEERTIYDVIIIGSGPGGMTAALYASRANLKTLILEKGVPGGELLNTSDVENYPGFSNISGPALAENMYKGAMQFGAEYAYGNVSGIEVDGDLRIVHAGKKSYAAYAVVIATGSYHRKLEVPGEEEFAGRGVSYCAVCDGAFFKGSDLLVIGGGDSAVEEGTYLTQFANKVTIVHRRDALRAQKILQDRAFSNEKMDFLWNKAVEEISGDEQKVTHVTLRDTQTQELSKVEAAGVFIYVGLLPLTEPFKDLGITNEEGWIVTNEKMETSIPGIYAVGDVRQKHLRQITTAVGDGGIAGNETYHYVESIKEKLAE
;
A
#
# COMPACT_ATOMS: atom_id res chain seq x y z
N MET A 1 -19.35 29.10 19.39
CA MET A 1 -19.18 27.89 18.56
C MET A 1 -18.26 28.30 17.43
N GLU A 2 -17.06 27.73 17.35
CA GLU A 2 -16.22 27.95 16.17
C GLU A 2 -16.97 27.41 14.95
N GLU A 3 -17.07 28.20 13.92
CA GLU A 3 -17.75 27.86 12.68
C GLU A 3 -16.99 26.69 12.04
N ARG A 4 -17.57 25.51 12.06
CA ARG A 4 -16.93 24.28 11.57
C ARG A 4 -16.82 24.38 10.05
N THR A 5 -15.62 24.46 9.52
CA THR A 5 -15.42 24.45 8.07
C THR A 5 -15.95 23.12 7.50
N ILE A 6 -16.92 23.20 6.60
CA ILE A 6 -17.43 22.04 5.86
C ILE A 6 -16.69 21.97 4.53
N TYR A 7 -16.13 20.80 4.24
CA TYR A 7 -15.56 20.46 2.94
C TYR A 7 -16.61 19.79 2.05
N ASP A 8 -16.43 19.86 0.76
CA ASP A 8 -17.24 19.05 -0.14
C ASP A 8 -16.79 17.59 -0.09
N VAL A 9 -15.47 17.38 -0.13
CA VAL A 9 -14.86 16.05 -0.09
C VAL A 9 -13.64 16.04 0.84
N ILE A 10 -13.54 15.02 1.69
CA ILE A 10 -12.31 14.69 2.42
C ILE A 10 -11.74 13.38 1.87
N ILE A 11 -10.44 13.39 1.57
CA ILE A 11 -9.72 12.20 1.08
C ILE A 11 -8.76 11.76 2.18
N ILE A 12 -8.83 10.49 2.57
CA ILE A 12 -8.02 9.92 3.64
C ILE A 12 -6.92 9.06 3.01
N GLY A 13 -5.70 9.58 3.01
CA GLY A 13 -4.53 8.98 2.38
C GLY A 13 -4.15 9.66 1.06
N SER A 14 -2.86 9.84 0.85
CA SER A 14 -2.26 10.52 -0.30
C SER A 14 -1.35 9.60 -1.14
N GLY A 15 -1.72 8.32 -1.27
CA GLY A 15 -1.20 7.44 -2.31
C GLY A 15 -1.78 7.78 -3.69
N PRO A 16 -1.42 7.04 -4.75
CA PRO A 16 -1.86 7.31 -6.13
C PRO A 16 -3.38 7.45 -6.28
N GLY A 17 -4.16 6.58 -5.63
CA GLY A 17 -5.62 6.64 -5.67
C GLY A 17 -6.18 7.91 -5.02
N GLY A 18 -5.69 8.27 -3.83
CA GLY A 18 -6.13 9.46 -3.11
C GLY A 18 -5.75 10.76 -3.83
N MET A 19 -4.52 10.86 -4.32
CA MET A 19 -4.06 12.02 -5.10
C MET A 19 -4.86 12.19 -6.40
N THR A 20 -5.22 11.08 -7.05
CA THR A 20 -6.06 11.13 -8.26
C THR A 20 -7.49 11.54 -7.92
N ALA A 21 -8.08 11.02 -6.85
CA ALA A 21 -9.40 11.45 -6.40
C ALA A 21 -9.42 12.95 -6.07
N ALA A 22 -8.36 13.46 -5.40
CA ALA A 22 -8.22 14.89 -5.10
C ALA A 22 -8.13 15.75 -6.37
N LEU A 23 -7.35 15.30 -7.36
CA LEU A 23 -7.24 15.98 -8.64
C LEU A 23 -8.61 16.12 -9.33
N TYR A 24 -9.38 15.03 -9.40
CA TYR A 24 -10.67 15.05 -10.08
C TYR A 24 -11.71 15.88 -9.30
N ALA A 25 -11.78 15.73 -7.96
CA ALA A 25 -12.70 16.47 -7.12
C ALA A 25 -12.40 17.99 -7.15
N SER A 26 -11.14 18.39 -6.94
CA SER A 26 -10.77 19.82 -6.95
C SER A 26 -10.89 20.45 -8.33
N ARG A 27 -10.60 19.70 -9.41
CA ARG A 27 -10.80 20.17 -10.78
C ARG A 27 -12.27 20.38 -11.11
N ALA A 28 -13.18 19.64 -10.46
CA ALA A 28 -14.63 19.85 -10.51
C ALA A 28 -15.11 20.98 -9.56
N ASN A 29 -14.19 21.78 -9.03
CA ASN A 29 -14.48 22.92 -8.15
C ASN A 29 -15.02 22.54 -6.76
N LEU A 30 -14.84 21.29 -6.33
CA LEU A 30 -15.18 20.86 -4.98
C LEU A 30 -14.11 21.34 -3.98
N LYS A 31 -14.54 21.86 -2.84
CA LYS A 31 -13.64 22.16 -1.71
C LYS A 31 -13.12 20.86 -1.12
N THR A 32 -11.89 20.51 -1.47
CA THR A 32 -11.29 19.20 -1.23
C THR A 32 -10.18 19.29 -0.20
N LEU A 33 -10.19 18.41 0.81
CA LEU A 33 -9.13 18.23 1.81
C LEU A 33 -8.52 16.85 1.70
N ILE A 34 -7.19 16.77 1.64
CA ILE A 34 -6.44 15.53 1.80
C ILE A 34 -5.93 15.44 3.25
N LEU A 35 -6.25 14.36 3.95
CA LEU A 35 -5.70 14.02 5.26
C LEU A 35 -4.69 12.89 5.11
N GLU A 36 -3.44 13.13 5.51
CA GLU A 36 -2.37 12.15 5.44
C GLU A 36 -1.58 12.11 6.76
N LYS A 37 -1.23 10.90 7.22
CA LYS A 37 -0.44 10.68 8.45
C LYS A 37 1.07 10.74 8.23
N GLY A 38 1.51 10.80 6.99
CA GLY A 38 2.93 10.77 6.61
C GLY A 38 3.26 11.76 5.50
N VAL A 39 4.19 11.40 4.66
CA VAL A 39 4.58 12.13 3.45
C VAL A 39 3.69 11.68 2.29
N PRO A 40 3.21 12.59 1.42
CA PRO A 40 2.43 12.21 0.24
C PRO A 40 3.19 11.26 -0.69
N GLY A 41 2.50 10.21 -1.16
CA GLY A 41 3.07 9.23 -2.09
C GLY A 41 2.71 7.78 -1.78
N GLY A 42 2.44 7.45 -0.50
CA GLY A 42 2.16 6.07 -0.09
C GLY A 42 3.31 5.13 -0.49
N GLU A 43 3.00 3.92 -0.96
CA GLU A 43 4.00 2.91 -1.33
C GLU A 43 4.91 3.32 -2.52
N LEU A 44 4.58 4.37 -3.28
CA LEU A 44 5.50 4.91 -4.28
C LEU A 44 6.82 5.38 -3.68
N LEU A 45 6.81 5.86 -2.44
CA LEU A 45 8.03 6.33 -1.76
C LEU A 45 9.01 5.19 -1.49
N ASN A 46 8.50 3.96 -1.43
CA ASN A 46 9.25 2.73 -1.17
C ASN A 46 9.58 1.96 -2.47
N THR A 47 9.27 2.51 -3.64
CA THR A 47 9.48 1.87 -4.94
C THR A 47 10.62 2.56 -5.69
N SER A 48 11.65 1.82 -6.10
CA SER A 48 12.80 2.40 -6.83
C SER A 48 12.41 2.83 -8.24
N ASP A 49 11.88 1.87 -9.00
CA ASP A 49 11.62 1.99 -10.42
C ASP A 49 10.19 1.55 -10.74
N VAL A 50 9.49 2.37 -11.49
CA VAL A 50 8.14 2.10 -12.00
C VAL A 50 8.22 2.05 -13.52
N GLU A 51 8.05 0.86 -14.10
CA GLU A 51 8.08 0.63 -15.56
C GLU A 51 6.73 0.18 -16.14
N ASN A 52 5.72 0.01 -15.26
CA ASN A 52 4.39 -0.47 -15.63
C ASN A 52 3.28 0.59 -15.46
N TYR A 53 3.66 1.85 -15.35
CA TYR A 53 2.71 2.97 -15.32
C TYR A 53 2.69 3.69 -16.66
N PRO A 54 1.57 3.65 -17.42
CA PRO A 54 1.48 4.27 -18.76
C PRO A 54 1.80 5.76 -18.73
N GLY A 55 2.62 6.22 -19.68
CA GLY A 55 3.11 7.59 -19.79
C GLY A 55 4.60 7.73 -19.44
N PHE A 56 5.18 6.73 -18.81
CA PHE A 56 6.62 6.65 -18.54
C PHE A 56 7.16 5.29 -18.96
N SER A 57 8.29 5.26 -19.63
CA SER A 57 9.02 4.02 -19.88
C SER A 57 9.70 3.49 -18.62
N ASN A 58 10.17 4.42 -17.79
CA ASN A 58 10.71 4.20 -16.45
C ASN A 58 10.69 5.54 -15.69
N ILE A 59 10.32 5.52 -14.42
CA ILE A 59 10.37 6.65 -13.50
C ILE A 59 10.55 6.14 -12.08
N SER A 60 11.32 6.84 -11.24
CA SER A 60 11.40 6.47 -9.83
C SER A 60 10.06 6.71 -9.11
N GLY A 61 9.70 5.83 -8.16
CA GLY A 61 8.49 5.97 -7.40
C GLY A 61 8.34 7.34 -6.71
N PRO A 62 9.38 7.86 -6.00
CA PRO A 62 9.34 9.20 -5.42
C PRO A 62 9.11 10.32 -6.44
N ALA A 63 9.71 10.26 -7.63
CA ALA A 63 9.50 11.26 -8.68
C ALA A 63 8.07 11.20 -9.23
N LEU A 64 7.49 10.00 -9.38
CA LEU A 64 6.10 9.84 -9.77
C LEU A 64 5.16 10.36 -8.69
N ALA A 65 5.43 10.08 -7.41
CA ALA A 65 4.67 10.58 -6.26
C ALA A 65 4.65 12.12 -6.22
N GLU A 66 5.80 12.75 -6.43
CA GLU A 66 5.90 14.21 -6.49
C GLU A 66 5.08 14.80 -7.63
N ASN A 67 5.12 14.21 -8.82
CA ASN A 67 4.33 14.64 -9.97
C ASN A 67 2.82 14.49 -9.70
N MET A 68 2.39 13.37 -9.11
CA MET A 68 0.99 13.14 -8.74
C MET A 68 0.53 14.15 -7.67
N TYR A 69 1.35 14.42 -6.66
CA TYR A 69 1.04 15.41 -5.63
C TYR A 69 0.87 16.82 -6.19
N LYS A 70 1.80 17.26 -7.05
CA LYS A 70 1.66 18.55 -7.76
C LYS A 70 0.37 18.63 -8.56
N GLY A 71 0.01 17.54 -9.25
CA GLY A 71 -1.26 17.45 -9.98
C GLY A 71 -2.47 17.55 -9.07
N ALA A 72 -2.47 16.87 -7.92
CA ALA A 72 -3.57 16.92 -6.96
C ALA A 72 -3.79 18.32 -6.39
N MET A 73 -2.72 19.08 -6.16
CA MET A 73 -2.76 20.40 -5.54
C MET A 73 -3.07 21.55 -6.51
N GLN A 74 -2.92 21.35 -7.82
CA GLN A 74 -2.96 22.43 -8.82
C GLN A 74 -4.31 23.14 -8.94
N PHE A 75 -5.42 22.51 -8.51
CA PHE A 75 -6.79 23.07 -8.56
C PHE A 75 -7.32 23.47 -7.18
N GLY A 76 -6.42 23.68 -6.20
CA GLY A 76 -6.78 24.23 -4.89
C GLY A 76 -7.23 23.20 -3.86
N ALA A 77 -6.92 21.91 -4.03
CA ALA A 77 -7.05 20.95 -2.95
C ALA A 77 -6.18 21.39 -1.76
N GLU A 78 -6.71 21.23 -0.55
CA GLU A 78 -5.99 21.50 0.69
C GLU A 78 -5.33 20.20 1.20
N TYR A 79 -4.20 20.33 1.87
CA TYR A 79 -3.51 19.22 2.53
C TYR A 79 -3.37 19.50 4.02
N ALA A 80 -3.65 18.50 4.84
CA ALA A 80 -3.38 18.58 6.27
C ALA A 80 -2.81 17.26 6.79
N TYR A 81 -1.86 17.36 7.73
CA TYR A 81 -1.42 16.22 8.50
C TYR A 81 -2.53 15.75 9.44
N GLY A 82 -2.87 14.47 9.38
CA GLY A 82 -3.88 13.88 10.23
C GLY A 82 -3.86 12.35 10.21
N ASN A 83 -3.70 11.75 11.40
CA ASN A 83 -3.90 10.32 11.57
C ASN A 83 -5.38 10.07 11.88
N VAL A 84 -6.12 9.61 10.87
CA VAL A 84 -7.57 9.37 10.98
C VAL A 84 -7.82 8.14 11.85
N SER A 85 -8.71 8.30 12.82
CA SER A 85 -9.11 7.25 13.77
C SER A 85 -10.54 6.74 13.57
N GLY A 86 -11.35 7.40 12.73
CA GLY A 86 -12.70 6.97 12.44
C GLY A 86 -13.47 7.99 11.60
N ILE A 87 -14.65 7.53 11.14
CA ILE A 87 -15.65 8.34 10.44
C ILE A 87 -16.99 8.12 11.15
N GLU A 88 -17.69 9.22 11.41
CA GLU A 88 -19.06 9.22 11.93
C GLU A 88 -20.01 9.72 10.83
N VAL A 89 -21.20 9.13 10.75
CA VAL A 89 -22.26 9.54 9.82
C VAL A 89 -23.25 10.40 10.59
N ASP A 90 -23.36 11.69 10.24
CA ASP A 90 -24.26 12.65 10.87
C ASP A 90 -25.15 13.30 9.79
N GLY A 91 -26.30 12.73 9.55
CA GLY A 91 -27.19 13.14 8.47
C GLY A 91 -26.50 13.11 7.11
N ASP A 92 -26.49 14.26 6.43
CA ASP A 92 -25.78 14.41 5.14
C ASP A 92 -24.27 14.62 5.28
N LEU A 93 -23.75 14.78 6.50
CA LEU A 93 -22.34 15.00 6.78
C LEU A 93 -21.63 13.70 7.17
N ARG A 94 -20.36 13.65 6.84
CA ARG A 94 -19.36 12.66 7.26
C ARG A 94 -18.33 13.38 8.12
N ILE A 95 -18.25 12.99 9.39
CA ILE A 95 -17.34 13.59 10.36
C ILE A 95 -16.09 12.71 10.46
N VAL A 96 -14.96 13.22 9.98
CA VAL A 96 -13.68 12.52 10.01
C VAL A 96 -12.90 12.93 11.25
N HIS A 97 -12.58 11.97 12.10
CA HIS A 97 -11.81 12.18 13.32
C HIS A 97 -10.31 11.94 13.04
N ALA A 98 -9.47 12.94 13.33
CA ALA A 98 -8.02 12.86 13.12
C ALA A 98 -7.28 13.44 14.35
N GLY A 99 -6.87 12.57 15.26
CA GLY A 99 -6.26 12.95 16.53
C GLY A 99 -7.22 13.76 17.39
N LYS A 100 -6.87 15.04 17.68
CA LYS A 100 -7.74 15.96 18.46
C LYS A 100 -8.68 16.80 17.60
N LYS A 101 -8.58 16.68 16.28
CA LYS A 101 -9.39 17.47 15.34
C LYS A 101 -10.49 16.59 14.71
N SER A 102 -11.56 17.23 14.33
CA SER A 102 -12.62 16.62 13.52
C SER A 102 -12.94 17.55 12.34
N TYR A 103 -13.12 16.94 11.20
CA TYR A 103 -13.40 17.61 9.94
C TYR A 103 -14.75 17.12 9.42
N ALA A 104 -15.56 18.03 8.87
CA ALA A 104 -16.85 17.68 8.28
C ALA A 104 -16.79 17.79 6.75
N ALA A 105 -17.42 16.83 6.07
CA ALA A 105 -17.60 16.87 4.62
C ALA A 105 -18.92 16.20 4.21
N TYR A 106 -19.38 16.49 2.99
CA TYR A 106 -20.51 15.77 2.39
C TYR A 106 -20.08 14.38 1.92
N ALA A 107 -18.87 14.23 1.38
CA ALA A 107 -18.33 12.96 0.94
C ALA A 107 -16.93 12.69 1.51
N VAL A 108 -16.61 11.39 1.65
CA VAL A 108 -15.30 10.92 2.09
C VAL A 108 -14.80 9.83 1.13
N VAL A 109 -13.53 9.94 0.73
CA VAL A 109 -12.83 8.91 -0.06
C VAL A 109 -11.75 8.27 0.81
N ILE A 110 -11.88 6.98 1.11
CA ILE A 110 -10.89 6.19 1.84
C ILE A 110 -9.84 5.68 0.86
N ALA A 111 -8.61 6.14 0.99
CA ALA A 111 -7.46 5.83 0.13
C ALA A 111 -6.23 5.41 0.95
N THR A 112 -6.45 4.75 2.08
CA THR A 112 -5.42 4.42 3.08
C THR A 112 -4.45 3.32 2.65
N GLY A 113 -4.80 2.57 1.58
CA GLY A 113 -3.95 1.52 1.04
C GLY A 113 -3.89 0.26 1.90
N SER A 114 -2.73 -0.41 1.83
CA SER A 114 -2.45 -1.66 2.53
C SER A 114 -1.00 -1.66 3.02
N TYR A 115 -0.64 -2.64 3.86
CA TYR A 115 0.71 -2.83 4.36
C TYR A 115 1.13 -4.30 4.27
N HIS A 116 2.44 -4.56 4.36
CA HIS A 116 2.98 -5.91 4.27
C HIS A 116 2.61 -6.74 5.50
N ARG A 117 2.16 -7.98 5.24
CA ARG A 117 1.90 -8.97 6.29
C ARG A 117 3.23 -9.43 6.89
N LYS A 118 3.28 -9.55 8.21
CA LYS A 118 4.38 -10.17 8.93
C LYS A 118 4.32 -11.71 8.83
N LEU A 119 5.46 -12.37 9.02
CA LEU A 119 5.54 -13.83 9.16
C LEU A 119 5.08 -14.30 10.53
N GLU A 120 5.23 -13.44 11.55
CA GLU A 120 4.93 -13.72 12.97
C GLU A 120 5.77 -14.87 13.52
N VAL A 121 7.04 -14.92 13.11
CA VAL A 121 8.03 -15.92 13.58
C VAL A 121 9.02 -15.32 14.57
N PRO A 122 9.62 -16.15 15.45
CA PRO A 122 10.71 -15.69 16.33
C PRO A 122 11.83 -15.00 15.54
N GLY A 123 12.34 -13.89 16.07
CA GLY A 123 13.41 -13.09 15.47
C GLY A 123 12.94 -12.05 14.44
N GLU A 124 11.71 -12.13 13.89
CA GLU A 124 11.25 -11.15 12.90
C GLU A 124 11.23 -9.73 13.44
N GLU A 125 10.64 -9.51 14.61
CA GLU A 125 10.59 -8.18 15.25
C GLU A 125 11.92 -7.80 15.89
N GLU A 126 12.62 -8.76 16.47
CA GLU A 126 13.92 -8.54 17.11
C GLU A 126 14.94 -7.99 16.13
N PHE A 127 15.00 -8.55 14.92
CA PHE A 127 15.94 -8.14 13.88
C PHE A 127 15.37 -7.12 12.87
N ALA A 128 14.21 -6.52 13.14
CA ALA A 128 13.66 -5.45 12.31
C ALA A 128 14.65 -4.27 12.22
N GLY A 129 15.05 -3.89 11.01
CA GLY A 129 16.10 -2.88 10.75
C GLY A 129 17.53 -3.34 11.07
N ARG A 130 17.72 -4.59 11.51
CA ARG A 130 19.03 -5.22 11.74
C ARG A 130 19.21 -6.50 10.92
N GLY A 131 18.64 -6.54 9.74
CA GLY A 131 18.68 -7.67 8.81
C GLY A 131 17.31 -8.15 8.35
N VAL A 132 16.22 -7.84 9.05
CA VAL A 132 14.86 -8.06 8.58
C VAL A 132 14.30 -6.76 7.99
N SER A 133 13.78 -6.83 6.76
CA SER A 133 13.21 -5.70 6.01
C SER A 133 11.95 -6.10 5.25
N TYR A 134 11.13 -5.08 4.93
CA TYR A 134 9.95 -5.16 4.05
C TYR A 134 10.06 -4.21 2.85
N CYS A 135 11.23 -3.58 2.66
CA CYS A 135 11.46 -2.58 1.62
C CYS A 135 12.85 -2.77 1.01
N ALA A 136 12.92 -3.41 -0.14
CA ALA A 136 14.19 -3.64 -0.84
C ALA A 136 14.87 -2.33 -1.26
N VAL A 137 14.08 -1.34 -1.65
CA VAL A 137 14.57 -0.02 -2.08
C VAL A 137 15.19 0.75 -0.93
N CYS A 138 14.56 0.69 0.25
CA CYS A 138 15.05 1.40 1.44
C CYS A 138 16.36 0.81 1.93
N ASP A 139 16.44 -0.51 1.98
CA ASP A 139 17.47 -1.21 2.75
C ASP A 139 18.46 -2.00 1.88
N GLY A 140 18.14 -2.27 0.62
CA GLY A 140 18.97 -3.13 -0.26
C GLY A 140 20.43 -2.69 -0.37
N ALA A 141 20.68 -1.39 -0.41
CA ALA A 141 22.03 -0.84 -0.52
C ALA A 141 22.94 -1.15 0.70
N PHE A 142 22.36 -1.40 1.88
CA PHE A 142 23.12 -1.77 3.09
C PHE A 142 23.67 -3.20 3.03
N PHE A 143 23.16 -4.03 2.12
CA PHE A 143 23.55 -5.44 1.98
C PHE A 143 24.47 -5.71 0.78
N LYS A 144 25.26 -4.71 0.37
CA LYS A 144 26.19 -4.84 -0.75
C LYS A 144 27.16 -6.00 -0.55
N GLY A 145 27.19 -6.92 -1.52
CA GLY A 145 28.06 -8.09 -1.53
C GLY A 145 27.67 -9.20 -0.54
N SER A 146 26.45 -9.13 0.01
CA SER A 146 25.92 -10.11 0.98
C SER A 146 24.98 -11.10 0.29
N ASP A 147 24.74 -12.24 0.95
CA ASP A 147 23.72 -13.20 0.55
C ASP A 147 22.40 -12.90 1.28
N LEU A 148 21.31 -12.85 0.52
CA LEU A 148 19.99 -12.43 1.01
C LEU A 148 18.93 -13.50 0.79
N LEU A 149 17.96 -13.57 1.69
CA LEU A 149 16.74 -14.32 1.51
C LEU A 149 15.57 -13.38 1.23
N VAL A 150 14.73 -13.76 0.27
CA VAL A 150 13.46 -13.10 -0.03
C VAL A 150 12.34 -14.11 0.22
N ILE A 151 11.47 -13.78 1.17
CA ILE A 151 10.39 -14.67 1.58
C ILE A 151 9.12 -14.31 0.85
N GLY A 152 8.67 -15.20 -0.03
CA GLY A 152 7.47 -14.97 -0.82
C GLY A 152 7.46 -15.72 -2.14
N GLY A 153 6.55 -15.39 -3.04
CA GLY A 153 6.45 -16.02 -4.37
C GLY A 153 5.41 -15.37 -5.28
N GLY A 154 4.92 -14.20 -4.90
CA GLY A 154 4.11 -13.31 -5.74
C GLY A 154 4.94 -12.24 -6.44
N ASP A 155 4.29 -11.34 -7.17
CA ASP A 155 4.92 -10.27 -7.94
C ASP A 155 5.93 -9.48 -7.11
N SER A 156 5.54 -8.96 -5.95
CA SER A 156 6.43 -8.19 -5.08
C SER A 156 7.70 -8.95 -4.68
N ALA A 157 7.58 -10.23 -4.29
CA ALA A 157 8.74 -11.03 -3.89
C ALA A 157 9.73 -11.22 -5.05
N VAL A 158 9.23 -11.43 -6.26
CA VAL A 158 10.07 -11.69 -7.44
C VAL A 158 10.69 -10.39 -7.97
N GLU A 159 9.92 -9.33 -8.04
CA GLU A 159 10.36 -8.01 -8.51
C GLU A 159 11.41 -7.41 -7.56
N GLU A 160 11.09 -7.33 -6.28
CA GLU A 160 12.01 -6.80 -5.26
C GLU A 160 13.24 -7.71 -5.06
N GLY A 161 13.06 -9.04 -5.16
CA GLY A 161 14.18 -9.98 -5.15
C GLY A 161 15.13 -9.75 -6.32
N THR A 162 14.59 -9.51 -7.51
CA THR A 162 15.39 -9.18 -8.70
C THR A 162 16.12 -7.85 -8.51
N TYR A 163 15.44 -6.84 -7.97
CA TYR A 163 16.06 -5.55 -7.65
C TYR A 163 17.24 -5.69 -6.68
N LEU A 164 17.10 -6.48 -5.62
CA LEU A 164 18.17 -6.73 -4.64
C LEU A 164 19.45 -7.31 -5.26
N THR A 165 19.38 -8.00 -6.40
CA THR A 165 20.57 -8.55 -7.09
C THR A 165 21.55 -7.47 -7.59
N GLN A 166 21.13 -6.20 -7.65
CA GLN A 166 22.01 -5.07 -7.98
C GLN A 166 23.05 -4.84 -6.87
N PHE A 167 22.71 -5.17 -5.64
CA PHE A 167 23.58 -4.96 -4.48
C PHE A 167 24.17 -6.26 -3.95
N ALA A 168 23.33 -7.28 -3.84
CA ALA A 168 23.67 -8.57 -3.24
C ALA A 168 24.67 -9.37 -4.07
N ASN A 169 25.40 -10.25 -3.41
CA ASN A 169 26.17 -11.32 -4.05
C ASN A 169 25.21 -12.40 -4.59
N LYS A 170 24.24 -12.80 -3.76
CA LYS A 170 23.21 -13.79 -4.09
C LYS A 170 21.89 -13.43 -3.43
N VAL A 171 20.78 -13.66 -4.14
CA VAL A 171 19.41 -13.53 -3.62
C VAL A 171 18.70 -14.87 -3.77
N THR A 172 18.21 -15.42 -2.66
CA THR A 172 17.48 -16.70 -2.68
C THR A 172 16.01 -16.46 -2.32
N ILE A 173 15.11 -16.75 -3.25
CA ILE A 173 13.67 -16.74 -2.97
C ILE A 173 13.30 -18.01 -2.20
N VAL A 174 12.72 -17.84 -1.02
CA VAL A 174 12.17 -18.91 -0.19
C VAL A 174 10.66 -18.94 -0.38
N HIS A 175 10.14 -20.01 -0.95
CA HIS A 175 8.71 -20.15 -1.20
C HIS A 175 8.15 -21.44 -0.64
N ARG A 176 6.98 -21.33 0.05
CA ARG A 176 6.31 -22.48 0.69
C ARG A 176 5.65 -23.47 -0.26
N ARG A 177 5.65 -23.19 -1.57
CA ARG A 177 5.13 -24.05 -2.66
C ARG A 177 6.26 -24.39 -3.62
N ASP A 178 5.97 -25.21 -4.59
CA ASP A 178 6.87 -25.69 -5.65
C ASP A 178 6.91 -24.80 -6.89
N ALA A 179 6.10 -23.72 -6.94
CA ALA A 179 6.04 -22.78 -8.06
C ALA A 179 5.68 -21.36 -7.61
N LEU A 180 6.23 -20.37 -8.29
CA LEU A 180 5.90 -18.95 -8.09
C LEU A 180 4.47 -18.65 -8.57
N ARG A 181 3.86 -17.63 -7.98
CA ARG A 181 2.56 -17.07 -8.38
C ARG A 181 2.69 -15.73 -9.11
N ALA A 182 3.92 -15.23 -9.22
CA ALA A 182 4.22 -13.99 -9.93
C ALA A 182 3.85 -14.06 -11.41
N GLN A 183 3.69 -12.92 -12.05
CA GLN A 183 3.49 -12.79 -13.49
C GLN A 183 4.64 -13.47 -14.25
N LYS A 184 4.31 -14.08 -15.40
CA LYS A 184 5.28 -14.86 -16.17
C LYS A 184 6.54 -14.10 -16.55
N ILE A 185 6.40 -12.82 -16.92
CA ILE A 185 7.54 -11.97 -17.28
C ILE A 185 8.50 -11.76 -16.10
N LEU A 186 7.99 -11.63 -14.88
CA LEU A 186 8.81 -11.51 -13.68
C LEU A 186 9.53 -12.83 -13.37
N GLN A 187 8.81 -13.95 -13.51
CA GLN A 187 9.41 -15.29 -13.36
C GLN A 187 10.55 -15.51 -14.34
N ASP A 188 10.36 -15.18 -15.63
CA ASP A 188 11.37 -15.37 -16.68
C ASP A 188 12.62 -14.52 -16.42
N ARG A 189 12.46 -13.28 -15.96
CA ARG A 189 13.57 -12.42 -15.53
C ARG A 189 14.33 -13.02 -14.33
N ALA A 190 13.59 -13.46 -13.32
CA ALA A 190 14.18 -14.04 -12.12
C ALA A 190 14.94 -15.36 -12.41
N PHE A 191 14.36 -16.27 -13.19
CA PHE A 191 15.02 -17.52 -13.57
C PHE A 191 16.23 -17.32 -14.49
N SER A 192 16.29 -16.21 -15.23
CA SER A 192 17.43 -15.85 -16.09
C SER A 192 18.54 -15.12 -15.35
N ASN A 193 18.33 -14.74 -14.10
CA ASN A 193 19.29 -13.97 -13.32
C ASN A 193 20.26 -14.91 -12.56
N GLU A 194 21.54 -14.88 -12.93
CA GLU A 194 22.58 -15.76 -12.35
C GLU A 194 22.79 -15.56 -10.83
N LYS A 195 22.37 -14.42 -10.27
CA LYS A 195 22.45 -14.16 -8.84
C LYS A 195 21.22 -14.64 -8.06
N MET A 196 20.17 -15.11 -8.74
CA MET A 196 18.97 -15.60 -8.09
C MET A 196 18.96 -17.12 -7.94
N ASP A 197 18.50 -17.57 -6.78
CA ASP A 197 18.27 -18.96 -6.45
C ASP A 197 16.88 -19.15 -5.80
N PHE A 198 16.42 -20.40 -5.72
CA PHE A 198 15.07 -20.71 -5.26
C PHE A 198 15.07 -21.89 -4.30
N LEU A 199 14.48 -21.71 -3.13
CA LEU A 199 14.21 -22.77 -2.16
C LEU A 199 12.70 -23.01 -2.11
N TRP A 200 12.31 -24.09 -2.74
CA TRP A 200 10.92 -24.53 -2.84
C TRP A 200 10.48 -25.34 -1.63
N ASN A 201 9.17 -25.34 -1.36
CA ASN A 201 8.56 -26.07 -0.26
C ASN A 201 9.20 -25.74 1.11
N LYS A 202 9.63 -24.49 1.30
CA LYS A 202 10.24 -24.02 2.53
C LYS A 202 9.43 -22.89 3.15
N ALA A 203 9.20 -22.98 4.44
CA ALA A 203 8.62 -21.92 5.27
C ALA A 203 9.65 -21.48 6.32
N VAL A 204 9.64 -20.19 6.65
CA VAL A 204 10.48 -19.68 7.73
C VAL A 204 9.94 -20.17 9.06
N GLU A 205 10.79 -20.75 9.89
CA GLU A 205 10.49 -21.17 11.25
C GLU A 205 11.01 -20.15 12.27
N GLU A 206 12.22 -19.65 12.05
CA GLU A 206 12.90 -18.70 12.93
C GLU A 206 13.94 -17.91 12.17
N ILE A 207 14.08 -16.63 12.50
CA ILE A 207 15.15 -15.75 12.03
C ILE A 207 16.11 -15.57 13.21
N SER A 208 17.37 -15.87 13.01
CA SER A 208 18.36 -15.85 14.10
C SER A 208 19.58 -15.01 13.72
N GLY A 209 20.26 -14.48 14.72
CA GLY A 209 21.42 -13.63 14.52
C GLY A 209 22.33 -13.55 15.74
N ASP A 210 23.24 -12.62 15.67
CA ASP A 210 24.05 -12.19 16.80
C ASP A 210 23.46 -10.91 17.45
N GLU A 211 24.15 -10.30 18.38
CA GLU A 211 23.70 -9.07 19.04
C GLU A 211 23.48 -7.89 18.07
N GLN A 212 24.06 -7.93 16.87
CA GLN A 212 24.07 -6.84 15.91
C GLN A 212 23.12 -7.05 14.73
N LYS A 213 23.03 -8.27 14.17
CA LYS A 213 22.33 -8.52 12.90
C LYS A 213 21.92 -9.97 12.70
N VAL A 214 21.07 -10.18 11.71
CA VAL A 214 20.74 -11.52 11.19
C VAL A 214 22.00 -12.21 10.67
N THR A 215 22.13 -13.50 10.99
CA THR A 215 23.20 -14.37 10.48
C THR A 215 22.67 -15.60 9.74
N HIS A 216 21.48 -16.06 10.08
CA HIS A 216 20.87 -17.21 9.45
C HIS A 216 19.37 -17.30 9.69
N VAL A 217 18.71 -18.15 8.90
CA VAL A 217 17.28 -18.46 9.02
C VAL A 217 17.11 -19.96 9.12
N THR A 218 16.31 -20.43 10.06
CA THR A 218 15.84 -21.81 10.12
C THR A 218 14.59 -21.94 9.25
N LEU A 219 14.66 -22.81 8.28
CA LEU A 219 13.58 -23.15 7.37
C LEU A 219 13.03 -24.51 7.70
N ARG A 220 11.70 -24.66 7.63
CA ARG A 220 11.01 -25.93 7.71
C ARG A 220 10.54 -26.34 6.31
N ASP A 221 10.84 -27.57 5.92
CA ASP A 221 10.27 -28.16 4.73
C ASP A 221 8.77 -28.41 4.94
N THR A 222 7.94 -27.89 4.03
CA THR A 222 6.47 -27.99 4.17
C THR A 222 5.92 -29.38 3.89
N GLN A 223 6.72 -30.27 3.28
CA GLN A 223 6.35 -31.65 2.95
C GLN A 223 6.89 -32.64 3.96
N THR A 224 8.20 -32.55 4.29
CA THR A 224 8.87 -33.53 5.18
C THR A 224 8.91 -33.08 6.64
N GLN A 225 8.64 -31.80 6.91
CA GLN A 225 8.76 -31.15 8.24
C GLN A 225 10.20 -31.08 8.75
N GLU A 226 11.18 -31.42 7.95
CA GLU A 226 12.60 -31.33 8.31
C GLU A 226 13.04 -29.85 8.42
N LEU A 227 13.84 -29.58 9.42
CA LEU A 227 14.45 -28.26 9.62
C LEU A 227 15.80 -28.19 8.92
N SER A 228 16.07 -27.06 8.30
CA SER A 228 17.34 -26.73 7.68
C SER A 228 17.75 -25.31 8.00
N LYS A 229 19.04 -25.07 8.13
CA LYS A 229 19.61 -23.76 8.41
C LYS A 229 20.22 -23.18 7.15
N VAL A 230 19.90 -21.92 6.85
CA VAL A 230 20.44 -21.18 5.70
C VAL A 230 21.09 -19.90 6.21
N GLU A 231 22.36 -19.68 5.88
CA GLU A 231 23.06 -18.44 6.21
C GLU A 231 22.56 -17.31 5.31
N ALA A 232 22.31 -16.16 5.93
CA ALA A 232 21.91 -14.93 5.23
C ALA A 232 22.22 -13.70 6.08
N ALA A 233 22.66 -12.64 5.45
CA ALA A 233 22.89 -11.36 6.09
C ALA A 233 21.63 -10.52 6.20
N GLY A 234 20.60 -10.82 5.39
CA GLY A 234 19.33 -10.12 5.40
C GLY A 234 18.17 -10.98 4.89
N VAL A 235 16.98 -10.66 5.39
CA VAL A 235 15.71 -11.33 5.09
C VAL A 235 14.69 -10.28 4.68
N PHE A 236 14.23 -10.35 3.45
CA PHE A 236 13.21 -9.44 2.91
C PHE A 236 11.88 -10.19 2.80
N ILE A 237 10.80 -9.64 3.38
CA ILE A 237 9.54 -10.36 3.60
C ILE A 237 8.41 -9.82 2.73
N TYR A 238 7.89 -10.66 1.81
CA TYR A 238 6.80 -10.34 0.88
C TYR A 238 5.75 -11.45 0.85
N VAL A 239 5.03 -11.66 1.97
CA VAL A 239 4.08 -12.77 2.15
C VAL A 239 2.61 -12.37 2.03
N GLY A 240 2.36 -11.18 1.53
CA GLY A 240 1.03 -10.64 1.27
C GLY A 240 0.82 -9.28 1.87
N LEU A 241 -0.39 -8.75 1.68
CA LEU A 241 -0.81 -7.43 2.10
C LEU A 241 -2.01 -7.54 3.04
N LEU A 242 -2.13 -6.56 3.93
CA LEU A 242 -3.28 -6.35 4.80
C LEU A 242 -3.83 -4.92 4.59
N PRO A 243 -5.16 -4.74 4.51
CA PRO A 243 -5.73 -3.42 4.29
C PRO A 243 -5.63 -2.53 5.55
N LEU A 244 -5.40 -1.23 5.34
CA LEU A 244 -5.37 -0.23 6.41
C LEU A 244 -6.81 0.26 6.70
N THR A 245 -7.65 -0.61 7.25
CA THR A 245 -9.09 -0.39 7.49
C THR A 245 -9.49 -0.33 8.95
N GLU A 246 -8.57 -0.54 9.88
CA GLU A 246 -8.87 -0.54 11.33
C GLU A 246 -9.69 0.68 11.80
N PRO A 247 -9.45 1.93 11.33
CA PRO A 247 -10.26 3.08 11.70
C PRO A 247 -11.72 3.03 11.22
N PHE A 248 -12.06 2.12 10.31
CA PHE A 248 -13.34 2.08 9.62
C PHE A 248 -14.14 0.79 9.88
N LYS A 249 -13.65 -0.09 10.75
CA LYS A 249 -14.26 -1.41 11.02
C LYS A 249 -15.71 -1.32 11.51
N ASP A 250 -16.01 -0.29 12.30
CA ASP A 250 -17.34 -0.11 12.88
C ASP A 250 -18.39 0.39 11.86
N LEU A 251 -17.95 0.78 10.66
CA LEU A 251 -18.85 1.17 9.57
C LEU A 251 -19.52 -0.02 8.86
N GLY A 252 -19.01 -1.25 9.05
CA GLY A 252 -19.57 -2.44 8.39
C GLY A 252 -19.41 -2.45 6.86
N ILE A 253 -18.37 -1.78 6.33
CA ILE A 253 -18.10 -1.67 4.89
C ILE A 253 -17.04 -2.64 4.40
N THR A 254 -16.50 -3.50 5.27
CA THR A 254 -15.42 -4.45 4.95
C THR A 254 -15.95 -5.88 4.82
N ASN A 255 -15.23 -6.69 4.00
CA ASN A 255 -15.44 -8.13 3.98
C ASN A 255 -14.75 -8.83 5.17
N GLU A 256 -14.83 -10.16 5.23
CA GLU A 256 -14.24 -10.99 6.30
C GLU A 256 -12.70 -10.87 6.37
N GLU A 257 -12.04 -10.54 5.26
CA GLU A 257 -10.59 -10.33 5.18
C GLU A 257 -10.16 -8.90 5.54
N GLY A 258 -11.12 -8.01 5.81
CA GLY A 258 -10.90 -6.61 6.16
C GLY A 258 -10.83 -5.64 4.97
N TRP A 259 -10.95 -6.09 3.72
CA TRP A 259 -10.95 -5.21 2.53
C TRP A 259 -12.27 -4.48 2.38
N ILE A 260 -12.24 -3.18 2.03
CA ILE A 260 -13.46 -2.41 1.78
C ILE A 260 -14.13 -2.91 0.50
N VAL A 261 -15.42 -3.24 0.62
CA VAL A 261 -16.26 -3.66 -0.50
C VAL A 261 -16.86 -2.43 -1.18
N THR A 262 -16.73 -2.32 -2.49
CA THR A 262 -17.30 -1.23 -3.28
C THR A 262 -17.92 -1.75 -4.57
N ASN A 263 -18.83 -0.96 -5.13
CA ASN A 263 -19.34 -1.16 -6.48
C ASN A 263 -18.38 -0.58 -7.56
N GLU A 264 -18.81 -0.59 -8.83
CA GLU A 264 -18.02 -0.05 -9.95
C GLU A 264 -17.82 1.48 -9.89
N LYS A 265 -18.65 2.19 -9.14
CA LYS A 265 -18.55 3.64 -8.89
C LYS A 265 -17.67 3.97 -7.66
N MET A 266 -17.00 3.01 -7.10
CA MET A 266 -16.19 3.13 -5.89
C MET A 266 -17.00 3.45 -4.62
N GLU A 267 -18.34 3.34 -4.67
CA GLU A 267 -19.24 3.56 -3.54
C GLU A 267 -19.21 2.36 -2.60
N THR A 268 -19.16 2.62 -1.31
CA THR A 268 -19.41 1.61 -0.27
C THR A 268 -20.92 1.43 -0.06
N SER A 269 -21.30 0.58 0.90
CA SER A 269 -22.72 0.44 1.31
C SER A 269 -23.28 1.69 2.00
N ILE A 270 -22.42 2.65 2.40
CA ILE A 270 -22.82 3.90 3.07
C ILE A 270 -22.77 5.03 2.05
N PRO A 271 -23.89 5.71 1.72
CA PRO A 271 -23.89 6.85 0.83
C PRO A 271 -22.87 7.92 1.23
N GLY A 272 -22.16 8.51 0.28
CA GLY A 272 -21.14 9.53 0.52
C GLY A 272 -19.80 9.00 1.08
N ILE A 273 -19.65 7.67 1.25
CA ILE A 273 -18.37 7.05 1.59
C ILE A 273 -17.91 6.18 0.42
N TYR A 274 -16.74 6.51 -0.11
CA TYR A 274 -16.07 5.85 -1.22
C TYR A 274 -14.77 5.22 -0.76
N ALA A 275 -14.26 4.24 -1.49
CA ALA A 275 -12.91 3.73 -1.26
C ALA A 275 -12.17 3.50 -2.58
N VAL A 276 -10.85 3.74 -2.60
CA VAL A 276 -10.01 3.66 -3.80
C VAL A 276 -8.66 3.03 -3.49
N GLY A 277 -8.05 2.42 -4.52
CA GLY A 277 -6.72 1.83 -4.40
C GLY A 277 -6.72 0.51 -3.62
N ASP A 278 -5.59 0.27 -2.97
CA ASP A 278 -5.27 -1.05 -2.42
C ASP A 278 -6.02 -1.42 -1.15
N VAL A 279 -6.74 -0.49 -0.55
CA VAL A 279 -7.62 -0.74 0.59
C VAL A 279 -8.91 -1.50 0.20
N ARG A 280 -9.24 -1.51 -1.09
CA ARG A 280 -10.45 -2.17 -1.62
C ARG A 280 -10.25 -3.67 -1.83
N GLN A 281 -11.37 -4.39 -1.79
CA GLN A 281 -11.47 -5.74 -2.36
C GLN A 281 -11.31 -5.64 -3.88
N LYS A 282 -10.18 -6.09 -4.40
CA LYS A 282 -9.86 -6.06 -5.83
C LYS A 282 -8.84 -7.12 -6.21
N HIS A 283 -8.80 -7.48 -7.48
CA HIS A 283 -7.93 -8.51 -8.01
C HIS A 283 -6.49 -8.04 -8.18
N LEU A 284 -6.33 -6.84 -8.75
CA LEU A 284 -5.03 -6.27 -9.09
C LEU A 284 -4.78 -5.01 -8.26
N ARG A 285 -3.68 -5.01 -7.51
CA ARG A 285 -3.18 -3.88 -6.72
C ARG A 285 -1.95 -3.32 -7.41
N GLN A 286 -2.15 -2.25 -8.18
CA GLN A 286 -1.12 -1.56 -8.95
C GLN A 286 -1.43 -0.05 -8.98
N ILE A 287 -0.41 0.77 -9.28
CA ILE A 287 -0.56 2.22 -9.42
C ILE A 287 -1.69 2.56 -10.40
N THR A 288 -1.70 1.90 -11.56
CA THR A 288 -2.69 2.13 -12.62
C THR A 288 -4.11 1.88 -12.15
N THR A 289 -4.36 0.80 -11.39
CA THR A 289 -5.70 0.50 -10.87
C THR A 289 -6.10 1.41 -9.73
N ALA A 290 -5.15 1.87 -8.91
CA ALA A 290 -5.42 2.87 -7.87
C ALA A 290 -5.77 4.23 -8.48
N VAL A 291 -5.07 4.65 -9.54
CA VAL A 291 -5.37 5.88 -10.31
C VAL A 291 -6.75 5.78 -10.96
N GLY A 292 -7.07 4.65 -11.59
CA GLY A 292 -8.40 4.42 -12.18
C GLY A 292 -9.52 4.56 -11.15
N ASP A 293 -9.38 3.90 -10.01
CA ASP A 293 -10.33 4.01 -8.89
C ASP A 293 -10.48 5.47 -8.43
N GLY A 294 -9.35 6.19 -8.26
CA GLY A 294 -9.33 7.59 -7.82
C GLY A 294 -10.06 8.52 -8.79
N GLY A 295 -9.85 8.32 -10.10
CA GLY A 295 -10.56 9.08 -11.14
C GLY A 295 -12.07 8.87 -11.09
N ILE A 296 -12.53 7.62 -10.94
CA ILE A 296 -13.94 7.29 -10.81
C ILE A 296 -14.51 7.91 -9.53
N ALA A 297 -13.91 7.68 -8.37
CA ALA A 297 -14.43 8.21 -7.10
C ALA A 297 -14.47 9.75 -7.09
N GLY A 298 -13.44 10.42 -7.60
CA GLY A 298 -13.41 11.89 -7.67
C GLY A 298 -14.54 12.45 -8.54
N ASN A 299 -14.91 11.75 -9.64
CA ASN A 299 -16.05 12.12 -10.46
C ASN A 299 -17.40 11.83 -9.77
N GLU A 300 -17.54 10.67 -9.15
CA GLU A 300 -18.79 10.29 -8.46
C GLU A 300 -19.05 11.14 -7.23
N THR A 301 -18.01 11.56 -6.50
CA THR A 301 -18.15 12.51 -5.37
C THR A 301 -18.71 13.86 -5.83
N TYR A 302 -18.36 14.33 -7.03
CA TYR A 302 -18.95 15.54 -7.60
C TYR A 302 -20.47 15.40 -7.75
N HIS A 303 -20.94 14.35 -8.40
CA HIS A 303 -22.38 14.12 -8.58
C HIS A 303 -23.13 13.99 -7.26
N TYR A 304 -22.55 13.28 -6.31
CA TYR A 304 -23.12 13.11 -4.98
C TYR A 304 -23.24 14.44 -4.23
N VAL A 305 -22.16 15.22 -4.19
CA VAL A 305 -22.11 16.52 -3.49
C VAL A 305 -23.12 17.50 -4.11
N GLU A 306 -23.18 17.59 -5.42
CA GLU A 306 -24.17 18.47 -6.09
C GLU A 306 -25.61 18.06 -5.73
N SER A 307 -25.91 16.76 -5.70
CA SER A 307 -27.25 16.28 -5.27
C SER A 307 -27.61 16.66 -3.83
N ILE A 308 -26.60 16.71 -2.92
CA ILE A 308 -26.82 17.16 -1.54
C ILE A 308 -27.02 18.67 -1.50
N LYS A 309 -26.22 19.45 -2.24
CA LYS A 309 -26.35 20.93 -2.28
C LYS A 309 -27.69 21.36 -2.85
N GLU A 310 -28.17 20.67 -3.89
CA GLU A 310 -29.52 20.91 -4.44
C GLU A 310 -30.61 20.72 -3.40
N LYS A 311 -30.58 19.61 -2.65
CA LYS A 311 -31.53 19.34 -1.56
C LYS A 311 -31.47 20.37 -0.42
N LEU A 312 -30.29 20.90 -0.11
CA LEU A 312 -30.14 21.91 0.94
C LEU A 312 -30.56 23.30 0.49
N ALA A 313 -30.71 23.54 -0.82
CA ALA A 313 -31.17 24.80 -1.39
C ALA A 313 -32.70 24.87 -1.54
N GLU A 314 -33.39 23.73 -1.46
CA GLU A 314 -34.86 23.62 -1.42
C GLU A 314 -35.42 23.87 0.00
#